data_98fbe40bd7ebbf20644ea34779c863fc
#
_entry.id   98fbe40bd7ebbf20644ea34779c863fc
#
_cell.length_a   1.000
_cell.length_b   1.000
_cell.length_c   1.000
_cell.angle_alpha   90.00
_cell.angle_beta   90.00
_cell.angle_gamma   90.00
#
_symmetry.space_group_name_H-M   'P 1'
#
loop_
_entity.id
_entity.type
_entity.pdbx_description
1 polymer ?
#
loop_
_entity_poly.entity_id
_entity_poly.type
_entity_poly.pdbx_seq_one_letter_code
_entity_poly.pdbx_strand_id
1 'polypeptide(L)'
;ELNKDFGITIMCVEHNLADIYSKADRVLVLEDGKLIYNGSPRKTAESLVKTENPLVYGLPSSVRIYEGCKEDITFETDCPLTVKEGREWVDGLNIKDSLYESRNKHYEAGETAVSVKNVFFRYTKNSANVLENISFDIEKGRITALLGSNGAGKTTLLRLMSGIKKPISGK
;
A
#
# COMPACT_ATOMS: atom_id res chain seq x y z
N GLU A 1 -15.62 8.63 -2.02
CA GLU A 1 -16.59 9.67 -1.63
C GLU A 1 -16.20 10.29 -0.28
N LEU A 2 -16.32 9.58 0.88
CA LEU A 2 -16.07 10.17 2.21
C LEU A 2 -14.71 10.87 2.35
N ASN A 3 -13.64 10.32 1.81
CA ASN A 3 -12.33 10.96 1.86
C ASN A 3 -12.28 12.20 0.96
N LYS A 4 -12.76 12.08 -0.29
CA LYS A 4 -12.68 13.17 -1.29
C LYS A 4 -13.59 14.33 -0.95
N ASP A 5 -14.81 14.05 -0.45
CA ASP A 5 -15.84 15.05 -0.26
C ASP A 5 -15.74 15.72 1.14
N PHE A 6 -15.28 14.97 2.14
CA PHE A 6 -15.24 15.43 3.53
C PHE A 6 -13.82 15.49 4.13
N GLY A 7 -12.78 15.14 3.39
CA GLY A 7 -11.41 15.17 3.88
C GLY A 7 -11.12 14.14 4.99
N ILE A 8 -11.94 13.08 5.10
CA ILE A 8 -11.81 12.08 6.16
C ILE A 8 -10.61 11.17 5.86
N THR A 9 -9.74 10.99 6.83
CA THR A 9 -8.64 10.00 6.75
C THR A 9 -9.20 8.59 6.94
N ILE A 10 -8.96 7.70 5.97
CA ILE A 10 -9.48 6.34 5.97
C ILE A 10 -8.32 5.34 5.95
N MET A 11 -8.33 4.39 6.87
CA MET A 11 -7.47 3.21 6.84
C MET A 11 -8.31 1.97 6.61
N CYS A 12 -8.05 1.26 5.51
CA CYS A 12 -8.74 0.02 5.16
C CYS A 12 -7.81 -1.18 5.32
N VAL A 13 -8.38 -2.31 5.76
CA VAL A 13 -7.73 -3.61 5.79
C VAL A 13 -8.55 -4.54 4.93
N GLU A 14 -8.02 -4.91 3.78
CA GLU A 14 -8.73 -5.71 2.79
C GLU A 14 -7.87 -6.88 2.31
N HIS A 15 -8.53 -7.97 1.97
CA HIS A 15 -7.92 -9.14 1.34
C HIS A 15 -8.05 -9.11 -0.18
N ASN A 16 -9.13 -8.51 -0.69
CA ASN A 16 -9.33 -8.26 -2.11
C ASN A 16 -8.82 -6.87 -2.47
N LEU A 17 -7.65 -6.83 -3.06
CA LEU A 17 -6.94 -5.59 -3.35
C LEU A 17 -7.51 -4.86 -4.58
N ALA A 18 -8.21 -5.57 -5.48
CA ALA A 18 -8.62 -5.04 -6.78
C ALA A 18 -9.46 -3.76 -6.67
N ASP A 19 -10.36 -3.68 -5.68
CA ASP A 19 -11.30 -2.57 -5.55
C ASP A 19 -10.75 -1.35 -4.83
N ILE A 20 -9.76 -1.55 -3.95
CA ILE A 20 -9.26 -0.49 -3.08
C ILE A 20 -7.86 0.01 -3.46
N TYR A 21 -7.06 -0.86 -4.09
CA TYR A 21 -5.66 -0.58 -4.39
C TYR A 21 -5.47 0.68 -5.24
N SER A 22 -6.28 0.85 -6.27
CA SER A 22 -6.24 2.02 -7.15
C SER A 22 -6.74 3.32 -6.50
N LYS A 23 -7.45 3.21 -5.37
CA LYS A 23 -8.03 4.35 -4.64
C LYS A 23 -7.18 4.78 -3.46
N ALA A 24 -6.23 3.94 -3.04
CA ALA A 24 -5.35 4.23 -1.92
C ALA A 24 -4.26 5.24 -2.33
N ASP A 25 -4.03 6.24 -1.49
CA ASP A 25 -2.89 7.14 -1.64
C ASP A 25 -1.59 6.48 -1.13
N ARG A 26 -1.73 5.54 -0.19
CA ARG A 26 -0.61 4.88 0.50
C ARG A 26 -0.95 3.44 0.85
N VAL A 27 0.01 2.56 0.69
CA VAL A 27 -0.09 1.13 0.99
C VAL A 27 0.92 0.75 2.05
N LEU A 28 0.47 0.02 3.06
CA LEU A 28 1.29 -0.61 4.09
C LEU A 28 1.20 -2.12 3.92
N VAL A 29 2.34 -2.79 3.80
CA VAL A 29 2.40 -4.25 3.69
C VAL A 29 3.00 -4.83 4.96
N LEU A 30 2.22 -5.66 5.65
CA LEU A 30 2.64 -6.39 6.84
C LEU A 30 2.87 -7.86 6.52
N GLU A 31 3.99 -8.40 7.02
CA GLU A 31 4.32 -9.81 6.97
C GLU A 31 5.01 -10.21 8.28
N ASP A 32 4.58 -11.28 8.90
CA ASP A 32 5.11 -11.81 10.16
C ASP A 32 5.29 -10.75 11.26
N GLY A 33 4.31 -9.85 11.38
CA GLY A 33 4.32 -8.78 12.36
C GLY A 33 5.25 -7.60 12.06
N LYS A 34 5.90 -7.60 10.89
CA LYS A 34 6.82 -6.55 10.45
C LYS A 34 6.22 -5.75 9.29
N LEU A 35 6.51 -4.47 9.27
CA LEU A 35 6.18 -3.62 8.14
C LEU A 35 7.27 -3.77 7.07
N ILE A 36 6.98 -4.53 6.02
CA ILE A 36 7.95 -4.81 4.95
C ILE A 36 7.92 -3.75 3.84
N TYR A 37 6.80 -3.05 3.69
CA TYR A 37 6.70 -1.97 2.72
C TYR A 37 5.75 -0.86 3.18
N ASN A 38 6.05 0.37 2.77
CA ASN A 38 5.29 1.57 3.07
C ASN A 38 5.50 2.63 1.96
N GLY A 39 4.52 2.81 1.10
CA GLY A 39 4.66 3.74 -0.04
C GLY A 39 3.42 3.85 -0.91
N SER A 40 3.57 4.45 -2.10
CA SER A 40 2.49 4.55 -3.06
C SER A 40 2.13 3.18 -3.65
N PRO A 41 0.88 2.98 -4.13
CA PRO A 41 0.47 1.72 -4.75
C PRO A 41 1.41 1.26 -5.87
N ARG A 42 1.83 2.14 -6.79
CA ARG A 42 2.74 1.80 -7.89
C ARG A 42 4.08 1.27 -7.40
N LYS A 43 4.72 1.98 -6.47
CA LYS A 43 6.00 1.54 -5.89
C LYS A 43 5.87 0.28 -5.03
N THR A 44 4.70 0.09 -4.39
CA THR A 44 4.42 -1.16 -3.65
C THR A 44 4.37 -2.34 -4.61
N ALA A 45 3.69 -2.22 -5.75
CA ALA A 45 3.62 -3.27 -6.76
C ALA A 45 5.01 -3.66 -7.26
N GLU A 46 5.81 -2.68 -7.65
CA GLU A 46 7.19 -2.87 -8.10
C GLU A 46 8.05 -3.59 -7.03
N SER A 47 7.94 -3.18 -5.78
CA SER A 47 8.68 -3.82 -4.67
C SER A 47 8.26 -5.27 -4.45
N LEU A 48 6.94 -5.56 -4.46
CA LEU A 48 6.41 -6.90 -4.28
C LEU A 48 6.85 -7.84 -5.41
N VAL A 49 6.89 -7.35 -6.66
CA VAL A 49 7.37 -8.14 -7.80
C VAL A 49 8.88 -8.40 -7.69
N LYS A 50 9.68 -7.37 -7.38
CA LYS A 50 11.13 -7.52 -7.21
C LYS A 50 11.53 -8.51 -6.11
N THR A 51 10.70 -8.63 -5.07
CA THR A 51 10.94 -9.55 -3.95
C THR A 51 10.23 -10.90 -4.11
N GLU A 52 9.59 -11.15 -5.27
CA GLU A 52 8.81 -12.36 -5.54
C GLU A 52 7.77 -12.65 -4.45
N ASN A 53 7.23 -11.61 -3.82
CA ASN A 53 6.31 -11.77 -2.70
C ASN A 53 4.97 -12.35 -3.18
N PRO A 54 4.41 -13.39 -2.50
CA PRO A 54 3.14 -14.02 -2.88
C PRO A 54 1.95 -13.07 -2.97
N LEU A 55 1.98 -11.91 -2.31
CA LEU A 55 0.93 -10.89 -2.40
C LEU A 55 0.77 -10.29 -3.81
N VAL A 56 1.74 -10.48 -4.69
CA VAL A 56 1.65 -10.10 -6.13
C VAL A 56 0.40 -10.71 -6.77
N TYR A 57 0.03 -11.93 -6.41
CA TYR A 57 -1.16 -12.59 -6.97
C TYR A 57 -2.48 -11.94 -6.57
N GLY A 58 -2.50 -11.16 -5.48
CA GLY A 58 -3.66 -10.36 -5.04
C GLY A 58 -3.74 -8.97 -5.66
N LEU A 59 -2.72 -8.51 -6.38
CA LEU A 59 -2.71 -7.22 -7.05
C LEU A 59 -3.73 -7.17 -8.21
N PRO A 60 -4.22 -5.97 -8.60
CA PRO A 60 -5.06 -5.80 -9.77
C PRO A 60 -4.43 -6.42 -11.03
N SER A 61 -5.24 -7.00 -11.90
CA SER A 61 -4.76 -7.66 -13.12
C SER A 61 -3.94 -6.74 -14.04
N SER A 62 -4.33 -5.47 -14.14
CA SER A 62 -3.57 -4.45 -14.88
C SER A 62 -2.13 -4.30 -14.39
N VAL A 63 -1.96 -4.27 -13.06
CA VAL A 63 -0.65 -4.21 -12.41
C VAL A 63 0.18 -5.45 -12.73
N ARG A 64 -0.43 -6.62 -12.58
CA ARG A 64 0.26 -7.91 -12.81
C ARG A 64 0.70 -8.09 -14.26
N ILE A 65 -0.15 -7.69 -15.22
CA ILE A 65 0.18 -7.75 -16.65
C ILE A 65 1.34 -6.79 -16.95
N TYR A 66 1.25 -5.55 -16.46
CA TYR A 66 2.29 -4.56 -16.66
C TYR A 66 3.65 -5.03 -16.13
N GLU A 67 3.69 -5.47 -14.88
CA GLU A 67 4.93 -5.94 -14.24
C GLU A 67 5.51 -7.19 -14.91
N GLY A 68 4.65 -8.06 -15.48
CA GLY A 68 5.10 -9.23 -16.23
C GLY A 68 5.63 -8.93 -17.63
N CYS A 69 5.34 -7.76 -18.19
CA CYS A 69 5.72 -7.40 -19.57
C CYS A 69 6.73 -6.25 -19.65
N LYS A 70 7.03 -5.58 -18.54
CA LYS A 70 7.80 -4.33 -18.57
C LYS A 70 9.24 -4.47 -19.10
N GLU A 71 9.85 -5.64 -18.95
CA GLU A 71 11.20 -5.90 -19.49
C GLU A 71 11.22 -6.02 -21.01
N ASP A 72 10.09 -6.37 -21.62
CA ASP A 72 9.93 -6.49 -23.08
C ASP A 72 9.53 -5.17 -23.74
N ILE A 73 9.30 -4.12 -22.93
CA ILE A 73 8.75 -2.86 -23.41
C ILE A 73 9.81 -1.75 -23.28
N THR A 74 10.17 -1.17 -24.41
CA THR A 74 11.15 -0.06 -24.48
C THR A 74 10.58 1.30 -24.06
N PHE A 75 9.39 1.33 -23.52
CA PHE A 75 8.61 2.51 -23.25
C PHE A 75 8.32 2.64 -21.73
N GLU A 76 8.91 3.64 -21.09
CA GLU A 76 8.67 3.93 -19.67
C GLU A 76 7.29 4.54 -19.47
N THR A 77 6.42 3.80 -18.81
CA THR A 77 5.12 4.29 -18.34
C THR A 77 4.92 3.97 -16.87
N ASP A 78 4.06 4.74 -16.24
CA ASP A 78 3.60 4.41 -14.89
C ASP A 78 2.81 3.09 -14.88
N CYS A 79 3.07 2.24 -13.90
CA CYS A 79 2.32 1.01 -13.69
C CYS A 79 0.81 1.28 -13.60
N PRO A 80 -0.05 0.69 -14.45
CA PRO A 80 -1.48 0.94 -14.44
C PRO A 80 -2.14 0.28 -13.23
N LEU A 81 -2.89 1.05 -12.45
CA LEU A 81 -3.60 0.56 -11.26
C LEU A 81 -5.04 0.14 -11.54
N THR A 82 -5.61 0.60 -12.66
CA THR A 82 -7.00 0.33 -13.05
C THR A 82 -7.06 -0.36 -14.41
N VAL A 83 -8.20 -1.01 -14.69
CA VAL A 83 -8.46 -1.60 -16.03
C VAL A 83 -8.44 -0.53 -17.11
N LYS A 84 -8.92 0.69 -16.80
CA LYS A 84 -8.90 1.81 -17.74
C LYS A 84 -7.47 2.20 -18.09
N GLU A 85 -6.63 2.45 -17.08
CA GLU A 85 -5.22 2.76 -17.28
C GLU A 85 -4.49 1.62 -18.01
N GLY A 86 -4.83 0.36 -17.70
CA GLY A 86 -4.27 -0.81 -18.38
C GLY A 86 -4.62 -0.88 -19.85
N ARG A 87 -5.85 -0.51 -20.25
CA ARG A 87 -6.24 -0.41 -21.66
C ARG A 87 -5.52 0.72 -22.36
N GLU A 88 -5.51 1.90 -21.77
CA GLU A 88 -4.79 3.06 -22.31
C GLU A 88 -3.29 2.74 -22.50
N TRP A 89 -2.70 2.01 -21.56
CA TRP A 89 -1.31 1.55 -21.68
C TRP A 89 -1.13 0.56 -22.84
N VAL A 90 -1.98 -0.46 -22.97
CA VAL A 90 -1.90 -1.43 -24.08
C VAL A 90 -2.11 -0.76 -25.42
N ASP A 91 -3.09 0.14 -25.53
CA ASP A 91 -3.37 0.91 -26.75
C ASP A 91 -2.17 1.80 -27.12
N GLY A 92 -1.46 2.33 -26.11
CA GLY A 92 -0.24 3.12 -26.27
C GLY A 92 0.97 2.34 -26.78
N LEU A 93 1.04 1.02 -26.57
CA LEU A 93 2.14 0.20 -27.09
C LEU A 93 2.23 0.16 -28.61
N ASN A 94 1.13 0.44 -29.32
CA ASN A 94 1.08 0.51 -30.77
C ASN A 94 1.34 1.92 -31.35
N ILE A 95 1.50 2.92 -30.49
CA ILE A 95 1.70 4.32 -30.91
C ILE A 95 3.19 4.66 -30.73
N LYS A 96 3.88 4.80 -31.85
CA LYS A 96 5.32 5.06 -31.89
C LYS A 96 5.79 6.37 -31.23
N ASP A 97 4.90 7.31 -30.93
CA ASP A 97 5.29 8.65 -30.45
C ASP A 97 4.23 9.29 -29.56
N SER A 98 4.06 8.85 -28.31
CA SER A 98 3.38 9.70 -27.34
C SER A 98 4.17 9.75 -26.03
N LEU A 99 4.84 10.88 -25.82
CA LEU A 99 5.36 11.27 -24.51
C LEU A 99 4.15 11.51 -23.57
N TYR A 100 3.80 10.53 -22.77
CA TYR A 100 2.85 10.74 -21.69
C TYR A 100 3.58 11.45 -20.55
N GLU A 101 3.36 12.76 -20.41
CA GLU A 101 3.79 13.46 -19.21
C GLU A 101 3.10 12.84 -18.00
N SER A 102 3.85 12.06 -17.24
CA SER A 102 3.42 11.56 -15.93
C SER A 102 2.98 12.77 -15.09
N ARG A 103 1.68 12.89 -14.84
CA ARG A 103 1.18 13.79 -13.80
C ARG A 103 1.55 13.21 -12.43
N ASN A 104 2.84 13.23 -12.11
CA ASN A 104 3.29 13.08 -10.74
C ASN A 104 2.73 14.26 -9.95
N LYS A 105 1.56 14.06 -9.34
CA LYS A 105 1.16 14.94 -8.25
C LYS A 105 2.21 14.75 -7.16
N HIS A 106 3.19 15.64 -7.10
CA HIS A 106 4.00 15.84 -5.90
C HIS A 106 3.01 16.24 -4.79
N TYR A 107 2.65 15.27 -3.98
CA TYR A 107 1.91 15.57 -2.77
C TYR A 107 2.93 16.10 -1.75
N GLU A 108 2.82 17.37 -1.41
CA GLU A 108 3.52 17.91 -0.25
C GLU A 108 3.13 17.08 0.97
N ALA A 109 4.11 16.81 1.84
CA ALA A 109 3.86 16.07 3.06
C ALA A 109 2.81 16.82 3.89
N GLY A 110 1.67 16.16 4.11
CA GLY A 110 0.55 16.73 4.83
C GLY A 110 0.73 16.66 6.35
N GLU A 111 -0.19 17.29 7.09
CA GLU A 111 -0.27 17.17 8.53
C GLU A 111 -0.44 15.70 8.94
N THR A 112 0.36 15.22 9.90
CA THR A 112 0.25 13.84 10.41
C THR A 112 -1.02 13.68 11.26
N ALA A 113 -1.89 12.74 10.87
CA ALA A 113 -3.08 12.38 11.63
C ALA A 113 -2.78 11.33 12.71
N VAL A 114 -1.91 10.36 12.39
CA VAL A 114 -1.48 9.31 13.32
C VAL A 114 0.00 9.03 13.15
N SER A 115 0.74 8.99 14.26
CA SER A 115 2.16 8.63 14.28
C SER A 115 2.38 7.38 15.12
N VAL A 116 3.00 6.38 14.53
CA VAL A 116 3.37 5.12 15.19
C VAL A 116 4.89 5.04 15.20
N LYS A 117 5.51 4.88 16.37
CA LYS A 117 6.98 4.90 16.54
C LYS A 117 7.49 3.75 17.37
N ASN A 118 8.32 2.90 16.76
CA ASN A 118 9.03 1.78 17.38
C ASN A 118 8.11 0.87 18.21
N VAL A 119 6.92 0.56 17.68
CA VAL A 119 5.90 -0.22 18.40
C VAL A 119 6.24 -1.70 18.37
N PHE A 120 6.27 -2.28 19.58
CA PHE A 120 6.32 -3.73 19.81
C PHE A 120 5.07 -4.17 20.55
N PHE A 121 4.53 -5.33 20.14
CA PHE A 121 3.34 -5.89 20.78
C PHE A 121 3.34 -7.41 20.79
N ARG A 122 2.88 -7.99 21.89
CA ARG A 122 2.53 -9.41 22.07
C ARG A 122 1.33 -9.54 23.01
N TYR A 123 0.55 -10.59 22.87
CA TYR A 123 -0.65 -10.77 23.67
C TYR A 123 -0.36 -11.23 25.11
N THR A 124 0.68 -12.04 25.32
CA THR A 124 1.12 -12.53 26.64
C THR A 124 2.62 -12.39 26.81
N LYS A 125 3.10 -12.35 28.06
CA LYS A 125 4.54 -12.18 28.35
C LYS A 125 5.45 -13.22 27.67
N ASN A 126 4.92 -14.44 27.48
CA ASN A 126 5.69 -15.58 26.98
C ASN A 126 5.40 -15.90 25.51
N SER A 127 4.55 -15.14 24.83
CA SER A 127 4.28 -15.34 23.39
C SER A 127 5.32 -14.58 22.55
N ALA A 128 5.51 -15.04 21.31
CA ALA A 128 6.25 -14.29 20.30
C ALA A 128 5.60 -12.90 20.07
N ASN A 129 6.40 -11.97 19.61
CA ASN A 129 5.89 -10.67 19.23
C ASN A 129 4.97 -10.81 18.01
N VAL A 130 3.84 -10.13 18.06
CA VAL A 130 2.89 -10.02 16.94
C VAL A 130 3.23 -8.80 16.09
N LEU A 131 3.81 -7.77 16.70
CA LEU A 131 4.34 -6.59 16.02
C LEU A 131 5.74 -6.33 16.52
N GLU A 132 6.67 -6.04 15.61
CA GLU A 132 8.07 -5.81 15.92
C GLU A 132 8.57 -4.54 15.25
N ASN A 133 8.92 -3.54 16.07
CA ASN A 133 9.56 -2.29 15.64
C ASN A 133 8.77 -1.54 14.53
N ILE A 134 7.44 -1.49 14.64
CA ILE A 134 6.59 -0.84 13.66
C ILE A 134 6.70 0.68 13.80
N SER A 135 7.03 1.35 12.69
CA SER A 135 7.10 2.83 12.63
C SER A 135 6.56 3.33 11.30
N PHE A 136 5.59 4.24 11.34
CA PHE A 136 5.05 4.95 10.18
C PHE A 136 4.17 6.12 10.63
N ASP A 137 3.91 7.04 9.71
CA ASP A 137 2.97 8.14 9.90
C ASP A 137 1.82 8.01 8.89
N ILE A 138 0.61 8.37 9.31
CA ILE A 138 -0.57 8.51 8.46
C ILE A 138 -0.91 9.98 8.32
N GLU A 139 -1.00 10.45 7.09
CA GLU A 139 -1.32 11.83 6.79
C GLU A 139 -2.83 12.07 6.87
N LYS A 140 -3.19 13.27 7.31
CA LYS A 140 -4.59 13.72 7.39
C LYS A 140 -5.23 13.81 6.02
N GLY A 141 -6.48 13.39 5.91
CA GLY A 141 -7.24 13.46 4.66
C GLY A 141 -6.83 12.42 3.61
N ARG A 142 -5.94 11.45 3.92
CA ARG A 142 -5.46 10.41 2.99
C ARG A 142 -6.13 9.07 3.22
N ILE A 143 -6.21 8.27 2.17
CA ILE A 143 -6.59 6.86 2.24
C ILE A 143 -5.30 6.04 2.33
N THR A 144 -5.13 5.33 3.45
CA THR A 144 -4.01 4.42 3.67
C THR A 144 -4.51 2.99 3.68
N ALA A 145 -3.98 2.12 2.81
CA ALA A 145 -4.29 0.70 2.79
C ALA A 145 -3.24 -0.10 3.57
N LEU A 146 -3.70 -0.96 4.49
CA LEU A 146 -2.85 -1.89 5.23
C LEU A 146 -3.01 -3.30 4.67
N LEU A 147 -1.97 -3.84 4.05
CA LEU A 147 -1.95 -5.15 3.41
C LEU A 147 -1.07 -6.14 4.19
N GLY A 148 -1.30 -7.42 3.97
CA GLY A 148 -0.53 -8.50 4.58
C GLY A 148 -1.33 -9.81 4.60
N SER A 149 -0.65 -10.95 4.79
CA SER A 149 -1.25 -12.28 4.92
C SER A 149 -2.13 -12.41 6.18
N ASN A 150 -2.90 -13.49 6.27
CA ASN A 150 -3.64 -13.80 7.50
C ASN A 150 -2.64 -14.08 8.63
N GLY A 151 -2.88 -13.47 9.79
CA GLY A 151 -1.95 -13.57 10.92
C GLY A 151 -0.84 -12.52 10.97
N ALA A 152 -0.61 -11.73 9.92
CA ALA A 152 0.47 -10.73 9.84
C ALA A 152 0.39 -9.56 10.87
N GLY A 153 -0.63 -9.55 11.75
CA GLY A 153 -0.73 -8.51 12.79
C GLY A 153 -1.60 -7.30 12.42
N LYS A 154 -2.24 -7.26 11.23
CA LYS A 154 -3.06 -6.12 10.77
C LYS A 154 -4.12 -5.68 11.78
N THR A 155 -4.96 -6.61 12.22
CA THR A 155 -6.02 -6.34 13.22
C THR A 155 -5.44 -5.91 14.57
N THR A 156 -4.29 -6.43 14.93
CA THR A 156 -3.58 -6.05 16.16
C THR A 156 -3.09 -4.61 16.08
N LEU A 157 -2.52 -4.23 14.95
CA LEU A 157 -2.08 -2.85 14.70
C LEU A 157 -3.25 -1.87 14.76
N LEU A 158 -4.38 -2.19 14.12
CA LEU A 158 -5.60 -1.37 14.19
C LEU A 158 -6.10 -1.20 15.63
N ARG A 159 -6.09 -2.28 16.43
CA ARG A 159 -6.49 -2.22 17.86
C ARG A 159 -5.57 -1.36 18.71
N LEU A 160 -4.29 -1.29 18.38
CA LEU A 160 -3.34 -0.40 19.04
C LEU A 160 -3.60 1.06 18.64
N MET A 161 -3.75 1.34 17.34
CA MET A 161 -4.02 2.68 16.83
C MET A 161 -5.35 3.25 17.34
N SER A 162 -6.37 2.41 17.49
CA SER A 162 -7.67 2.82 18.09
C SER A 162 -7.67 2.90 19.62
N GLY A 163 -6.54 2.65 20.28
CA GLY A 163 -6.42 2.70 21.74
C GLY A 163 -7.06 1.54 22.49
N ILE A 164 -7.62 0.52 21.79
CA ILE A 164 -8.22 -0.70 22.41
C ILE A 164 -7.14 -1.53 23.10
N LYS A 165 -5.92 -1.52 22.58
CA LYS A 165 -4.75 -2.16 23.19
C LYS A 165 -3.63 -1.15 23.39
N LYS A 166 -2.72 -1.46 24.33
CA LYS A 166 -1.51 -0.64 24.56
C LYS A 166 -0.29 -1.42 24.08
N PRO A 167 0.68 -0.78 23.43
CA PRO A 167 1.92 -1.42 23.04
C PRO A 167 2.76 -1.79 24.29
N ILE A 168 3.70 -2.74 24.12
CA ILE A 168 4.69 -3.06 25.16
C ILE A 168 5.74 -1.97 25.21
N SER A 169 6.16 -1.49 24.05
CA SER A 169 7.06 -0.37 23.87
C SER A 169 6.71 0.40 22.60
N GLY A 170 7.20 1.63 22.49
CA GLY A 170 6.83 2.55 21.42
C GLY A 170 5.57 3.37 21.74
N LYS A 171 5.16 4.17 20.80
CA LYS A 171 3.98 5.03 20.90
C LYS A 171 3.33 5.23 19.56
#